data_d7f4472626b8f88531f163042f7b1985
#
_entry.id   d7f4472626b8f88531f163042f7b1985
#
_cell.length_a   1.000
_cell.length_b   1.000
_cell.length_c   1.000
_cell.angle_alpha   90.00
_cell.angle_beta   90.00
_cell.angle_gamma   90.00
#
_symmetry.space_group_name_H-M   'P 1'
#
loop_
_entity.id
_entity.type
_entity.pdbx_description
1 polymer ?
#
loop_
_entity_poly.entity_id
_entity_poly.type
_entity_poly.pdbx_seq_one_letter_code
_entity_poly.pdbx_strand_id
1 'polypeptide(L)'
;MNPNVFRNLSYGVYVVSSLDGDRNTGCIANSIMQITSSPATIALSMNHDNYTNSCIARTGKFAISILSETSDPGLIGCFGFRTGRDVNKFDDIDYTVKEGLPICRLIDKMETSTHTVFLGEVIDGDVIGSDPAMTYSYYHKVVKGKSPKNAPTYLPQEDEPASGSGAKWVCSVCGYVYDGDTYTCPICHQGKDKFRKTGNS
;
A
#
# COMPACT_ATOMS: atom_id res chain seq x y z
N MET A 1 -1.05 13.55 -23.47
CA MET A 1 0.10 13.49 -22.54
C MET A 1 0.51 12.01 -22.38
N ASN A 2 1.80 11.69 -22.40
CA ASN A 2 2.27 10.33 -22.17
C ASN A 2 2.26 10.04 -20.64
N PRO A 3 1.41 9.14 -20.11
CA PRO A 3 1.30 8.88 -18.68
C PRO A 3 2.57 8.21 -18.10
N ASN A 4 3.43 7.63 -18.93
CA ASN A 4 4.67 7.02 -18.47
C ASN A 4 5.66 8.01 -17.84
N VAL A 5 5.49 9.31 -18.03
CA VAL A 5 6.29 10.34 -17.36
C VAL A 5 6.22 10.20 -15.83
N PHE A 6 5.09 9.76 -15.28
CA PHE A 6 4.91 9.57 -13.84
C PHE A 6 5.69 8.39 -13.27
N ARG A 7 6.15 7.45 -14.11
CA ARG A 7 7.03 6.35 -13.67
C ARG A 7 8.43 6.82 -13.26
N ASN A 8 8.81 8.04 -13.64
CA ASN A 8 10.07 8.64 -13.25
C ASN A 8 9.99 9.37 -11.88
N LEU A 9 8.79 9.51 -11.32
CA LEU A 9 8.63 9.99 -9.96
C LEU A 9 9.05 8.91 -8.96
N SER A 10 9.72 9.32 -7.90
CA SER A 10 10.13 8.41 -6.82
C SER A 10 9.03 8.34 -5.76
N TYR A 11 8.66 7.11 -5.39
CA TYR A 11 7.68 6.82 -4.34
C TYR A 11 8.23 5.74 -3.41
N GLY A 12 7.87 5.81 -2.13
CA GLY A 12 8.08 4.71 -1.18
C GLY A 12 6.88 3.74 -1.16
N VAL A 13 6.95 2.76 -0.26
CA VAL A 13 5.83 1.86 0.07
C VAL A 13 5.59 1.94 1.57
N TYR A 14 4.38 2.26 1.95
CA TYR A 14 4.02 2.56 3.34
C TYR A 14 2.75 1.83 3.74
N VAL A 15 2.66 1.41 5.00
CA VAL A 15 1.37 1.14 5.64
C VAL A 15 0.92 2.42 6.32
N VAL A 16 -0.24 2.92 5.93
CA VAL A 16 -0.92 4.02 6.64
C VAL A 16 -2.01 3.41 7.49
N SER A 17 -1.99 3.69 8.78
CA SER A 17 -2.97 3.20 9.74
C SER A 17 -3.74 4.35 10.41
N SER A 18 -4.95 4.05 10.84
CA SER A 18 -5.84 4.94 11.58
C SER A 18 -6.78 4.10 12.45
N LEU A 19 -7.74 4.74 13.10
CA LEU A 19 -8.74 4.09 13.96
C LEU A 19 -10.12 4.09 13.30
N ASP A 20 -10.85 3.01 13.51
CA ASP A 20 -12.27 2.86 13.22
C ASP A 20 -13.00 2.51 14.52
N GLY A 21 -13.43 3.52 15.24
CA GLY A 21 -13.78 3.37 16.66
C GLY A 21 -12.54 2.94 17.46
N ASP A 22 -12.64 1.81 18.15
CA ASP A 22 -11.53 1.21 18.91
C ASP A 22 -10.70 0.21 18.10
N ARG A 23 -11.05 -0.01 16.84
CA ARG A 23 -10.38 -0.97 15.97
C ARG A 23 -9.32 -0.30 15.12
N ASN A 24 -8.13 -0.91 15.04
CA ASN A 24 -7.10 -0.48 14.09
C ASN A 24 -7.52 -0.81 12.66
N THR A 25 -7.27 0.11 11.73
CA THR A 25 -7.45 -0.09 10.29
C THR A 25 -6.27 0.52 9.54
N GLY A 26 -6.09 0.12 8.28
CA GLY A 26 -4.99 0.66 7.48
C GLY A 26 -5.01 0.20 6.03
N CYS A 27 -4.13 0.80 5.24
CA CYS A 27 -3.95 0.46 3.83
C CYS A 27 -2.50 0.71 3.39
N ILE A 28 -2.12 0.15 2.25
CA ILE A 28 -0.90 0.54 1.55
C ILE A 28 -1.11 1.90 0.87
N ALA A 29 -0.11 2.77 1.01
CA ALA A 29 0.02 4.02 0.29
C ALA A 29 1.43 4.17 -0.27
N ASN A 30 1.58 4.95 -1.33
CA ASN A 30 2.87 5.28 -1.94
C ASN A 30 3.09 6.79 -2.11
N SER A 31 2.04 7.60 -2.02
CA SER A 31 2.07 9.04 -2.26
C SER A 31 2.18 9.79 -0.93
N ILE A 32 3.35 9.69 -0.31
CA ILE A 32 3.68 10.34 0.97
C ILE A 32 4.98 11.12 0.79
N MET A 33 5.01 12.33 1.34
CA MET A 33 6.24 13.11 1.39
C MET A 33 6.29 14.05 2.61
N GLN A 34 7.50 14.29 3.12
CA GLN A 34 7.73 15.32 4.09
C GLN A 34 7.59 16.72 3.45
N ILE A 35 6.90 17.63 4.14
CA ILE A 35 6.67 19.01 3.65
C ILE A 35 7.57 19.98 4.39
N THR A 36 7.59 19.94 5.72
CA THR A 36 8.43 20.82 6.56
C THR A 36 9.18 20.01 7.59
N SER A 37 10.27 20.59 8.14
CA SER A 37 11.08 19.96 9.18
C SER A 37 10.82 20.54 10.58
N SER A 38 10.33 21.80 10.66
CA SER A 38 10.07 22.47 11.94
C SER A 38 8.90 23.46 11.80
N PRO A 39 7.70 23.17 12.28
CA PRO A 39 7.30 21.83 12.75
C PRO A 39 7.39 20.77 11.64
N ALA A 40 7.62 19.53 12.01
CA ALA A 40 7.67 18.44 11.04
C ALA A 40 6.25 18.16 10.53
N THR A 41 6.06 18.21 9.20
CA THR A 41 4.78 17.91 8.56
C THR A 41 4.94 16.96 7.38
N ILE A 42 3.91 16.16 7.14
CA ILE A 42 3.84 15.16 6.06
C ILE A 42 2.56 15.38 5.27
N ALA A 43 2.66 15.32 3.93
CA ALA A 43 1.51 15.19 3.05
C ALA A 43 1.29 13.71 2.69
N LEU A 44 0.03 13.27 2.75
CA LEU A 44 -0.44 11.94 2.37
C LEU A 44 -1.59 12.09 1.37
N SER A 45 -1.42 11.59 0.15
CA SER A 45 -2.51 11.53 -0.82
C SER A 45 -3.19 10.15 -0.80
N MET A 46 -4.51 10.14 -0.63
CA MET A 46 -5.29 8.91 -0.51
C MET A 46 -6.59 8.97 -1.30
N ASN A 47 -6.90 7.91 -2.05
CA ASN A 47 -8.12 7.81 -2.84
C ASN A 47 -9.38 7.90 -1.95
N HIS A 48 -10.44 8.55 -2.44
CA HIS A 48 -11.71 8.72 -1.72
C HIS A 48 -12.38 7.38 -1.40
N ASP A 49 -12.25 6.37 -2.30
CA ASP A 49 -12.84 5.04 -2.10
C ASP A 49 -12.10 4.19 -1.06
N ASN A 50 -10.91 4.63 -0.64
CA ASN A 50 -10.15 3.91 0.38
C ASN A 50 -10.81 4.08 1.76
N TYR A 51 -11.14 2.96 2.40
CA TYR A 51 -11.78 2.97 3.72
C TYR A 51 -10.98 3.75 4.78
N THR A 52 -9.64 3.63 4.73
CA THR A 52 -8.75 4.34 5.66
C THR A 52 -8.82 5.87 5.47
N ASN A 53 -9.11 6.36 4.25
CA ASN A 53 -9.35 7.79 4.00
C ASN A 53 -10.47 8.32 4.91
N SER A 54 -11.62 7.64 4.90
CA SER A 54 -12.77 8.05 5.72
C SER A 54 -12.47 7.97 7.23
N CYS A 55 -11.64 7.02 7.65
CA CYS A 55 -11.22 6.89 9.04
C CYS A 55 -10.31 8.05 9.47
N ILE A 56 -9.32 8.43 8.65
CA ILE A 56 -8.46 9.59 8.89
C ILE A 56 -9.27 10.88 8.95
N ALA A 57 -10.19 11.08 8.00
CA ALA A 57 -11.03 12.27 7.95
C ALA A 57 -11.91 12.40 9.23
N ARG A 58 -12.36 11.28 9.79
CA ARG A 58 -13.18 11.23 11.01
C ARG A 58 -12.37 11.40 12.28
N THR A 59 -11.21 10.75 12.38
CA THR A 59 -10.42 10.72 13.63
C THR A 59 -9.43 11.87 13.74
N GLY A 60 -9.03 12.46 12.61
CA GLY A 60 -7.96 13.46 12.55
C GLY A 60 -6.58 12.89 12.89
N LYS A 61 -6.40 11.56 12.78
CA LYS A 61 -5.19 10.86 13.24
C LYS A 61 -4.77 9.77 12.28
N PHE A 62 -3.47 9.63 12.04
CA PHE A 62 -2.91 8.52 11.26
C PHE A 62 -1.46 8.25 11.64
N ALA A 63 -1.03 7.01 11.41
CA ALA A 63 0.35 6.61 11.55
C ALA A 63 0.91 6.09 10.22
N ILE A 64 2.21 6.21 10.03
CA ILE A 64 2.90 5.78 8.81
C ILE A 64 4.02 4.82 9.17
N SER A 65 3.93 3.58 8.71
CA SER A 65 5.02 2.62 8.77
C SER A 65 5.71 2.54 7.42
N ILE A 66 6.97 2.92 7.37
CA ILE A 66 7.81 2.84 6.18
C ILE A 66 8.24 1.39 6.02
N LEU A 67 7.84 0.72 4.95
CA LEU A 67 8.24 -0.65 4.69
C LEU A 67 9.69 -0.69 4.20
N SER A 68 10.46 -1.68 4.67
CA SER A 68 11.80 -1.97 4.18
C SER A 68 11.76 -2.98 3.02
N GLU A 69 12.87 -3.10 2.29
CA GLU A 69 13.02 -4.10 1.23
C GLU A 69 12.92 -5.55 1.73
N THR A 70 13.14 -5.77 3.04
CA THR A 70 13.04 -7.07 3.73
C THR A 70 11.67 -7.30 4.38
N SER A 71 10.74 -6.32 4.30
CA SER A 71 9.39 -6.47 4.85
C SER A 71 8.65 -7.63 4.19
N ASP A 72 7.86 -8.36 4.98
CA ASP A 72 7.04 -9.47 4.47
C ASP A 72 6.08 -8.98 3.36
N PRO A 73 6.16 -9.53 2.14
CA PRO A 73 5.22 -9.21 1.07
C PRO A 73 3.75 -9.45 1.43
N GLY A 74 3.46 -10.32 2.39
CA GLY A 74 2.13 -10.56 2.93
C GLY A 74 1.48 -9.30 3.52
N LEU A 75 2.28 -8.37 4.07
CA LEU A 75 1.79 -7.07 4.55
C LEU A 75 1.18 -6.26 3.40
N ILE A 76 1.87 -6.22 2.25
CA ILE A 76 1.37 -5.51 1.06
C ILE A 76 0.10 -6.18 0.56
N GLY A 77 0.04 -7.52 0.59
CA GLY A 77 -1.16 -8.28 0.26
C GLY A 77 -2.35 -7.93 1.16
N CYS A 78 -2.14 -7.97 2.46
CA CYS A 78 -3.17 -7.68 3.46
C CYS A 78 -3.65 -6.22 3.38
N PHE A 79 -2.72 -5.25 3.44
CA PHE A 79 -3.07 -3.83 3.51
C PHE A 79 -3.42 -3.21 2.15
N GLY A 80 -2.93 -3.76 1.03
CA GLY A 80 -3.11 -3.20 -0.30
C GLY A 80 -4.32 -3.73 -1.07
N PHE A 81 -4.73 -5.00 -0.84
CA PHE A 81 -5.73 -5.67 -1.67
C PHE A 81 -6.99 -6.12 -0.93
N ARG A 82 -7.10 -5.84 0.36
CA ARG A 82 -8.29 -6.09 1.17
C ARG A 82 -8.81 -4.76 1.72
N THR A 83 -10.10 -4.63 1.96
CA THR A 83 -10.67 -3.44 2.60
C THR A 83 -10.80 -3.64 4.11
N GLY A 84 -10.42 -2.63 4.90
CA GLY A 84 -10.60 -2.62 6.34
C GLY A 84 -12.06 -2.55 6.79
N ARG A 85 -13.00 -2.32 5.85
CA ARG A 85 -14.43 -2.38 6.12
C ARG A 85 -14.89 -3.81 6.41
N ASP A 86 -14.38 -4.77 5.65
CA ASP A 86 -14.86 -6.16 5.66
C ASP A 86 -14.02 -7.07 6.55
N VAL A 87 -12.75 -6.70 6.80
CA VAL A 87 -11.81 -7.52 7.57
C VAL A 87 -11.01 -6.68 8.55
N ASN A 88 -10.70 -7.25 9.71
CA ASN A 88 -9.69 -6.67 10.59
C ASN A 88 -8.31 -7.09 10.10
N LYS A 89 -7.58 -6.16 9.52
CA LYS A 89 -6.26 -6.43 8.91
C LYS A 89 -5.15 -6.64 9.94
N PHE A 90 -5.43 -6.38 11.21
CA PHE A 90 -4.46 -6.47 12.29
C PHE A 90 -4.59 -7.76 13.11
N ASP A 91 -5.60 -8.62 12.85
CA ASP A 91 -5.82 -9.84 13.64
C ASP A 91 -4.68 -10.86 13.52
N ASP A 92 -4.07 -10.97 12.33
CA ASP A 92 -3.05 -11.97 12.04
C ASP A 92 -1.63 -11.36 11.91
N ILE A 93 -1.43 -10.14 12.40
CA ILE A 93 -0.17 -9.41 12.24
C ILE A 93 0.38 -9.06 13.62
N ASP A 94 1.63 -9.44 13.86
CA ASP A 94 2.37 -8.94 15.01
C ASP A 94 2.75 -7.47 14.78
N TYR A 95 2.22 -6.58 15.62
CA TYR A 95 2.44 -5.15 15.51
C TYR A 95 2.63 -4.51 16.87
N THR A 96 3.45 -3.48 16.92
CA THR A 96 3.65 -2.68 18.12
C THR A 96 2.73 -1.47 18.08
N VAL A 97 1.85 -1.34 19.06
CA VAL A 97 1.14 -0.10 19.33
C VAL A 97 2.02 0.74 20.24
N LYS A 98 2.58 1.81 19.72
CA LYS A 98 3.15 2.85 20.58
C LYS A 98 2.01 3.55 21.30
N GLU A 99 1.99 3.46 22.62
CA GLU A 99 0.94 3.90 23.53
C GLU A 99 0.16 5.11 23.03
N GLY A 100 -1.01 4.85 22.43
CA GLY A 100 -2.07 5.83 22.18
C GLY A 100 -1.73 7.03 21.26
N LEU A 101 -0.53 7.15 20.75
CA LEU A 101 -0.14 8.29 19.91
C LEU A 101 -0.11 7.90 18.44
N PRO A 102 -1.03 8.43 17.62
CA PRO A 102 -0.82 8.48 16.18
C PRO A 102 0.44 9.30 15.91
N ILE A 103 1.30 8.83 15.03
CA ILE A 103 2.51 9.53 14.62
C ILE A 103 2.18 10.89 14.01
N CYS A 104 0.99 11.02 13.40
CA CYS A 104 0.54 12.25 12.77
C CYS A 104 -0.83 12.71 13.26
N ARG A 105 -0.94 13.99 13.55
CA ARG A 105 -2.19 14.71 13.79
C ARG A 105 -2.55 15.48 12.53
N LEU A 106 -3.75 15.27 12.00
CA LEU A 106 -4.27 16.02 10.86
C LEU A 106 -4.39 17.52 11.22
N ILE A 107 -3.81 18.38 10.40
CA ILE A 107 -3.89 19.83 10.56
C ILE A 107 -4.65 20.49 9.41
N ASP A 108 -4.61 19.90 8.21
CA ASP A 108 -5.36 20.40 7.05
C ASP A 108 -5.59 19.29 6.03
N LYS A 109 -6.47 19.52 5.07
CA LYS A 109 -6.71 18.62 3.93
C LYS A 109 -7.13 19.39 2.69
N MET A 110 -6.75 18.86 1.54
CA MET A 110 -7.16 19.35 0.23
C MET A 110 -7.91 18.25 -0.53
N GLU A 111 -9.13 18.54 -0.94
CA GLU A 111 -9.90 17.63 -1.77
C GLU A 111 -9.55 17.83 -3.26
N THR A 112 -9.39 16.72 -3.97
CA THR A 112 -9.20 16.68 -5.42
C THR A 112 -10.31 15.86 -6.07
N SER A 113 -10.25 15.64 -7.39
CA SER A 113 -11.29 14.86 -8.09
C SER A 113 -11.46 13.42 -7.59
N THR A 114 -10.38 12.79 -7.13
CA THR A 114 -10.36 11.36 -6.76
C THR A 114 -9.64 11.07 -5.45
N HIS A 115 -8.92 12.04 -4.91
CA HIS A 115 -8.10 11.87 -3.72
C HIS A 115 -8.25 13.02 -2.74
N THR A 116 -8.09 12.71 -1.46
CA THR A 116 -7.84 13.69 -0.42
C THR A 116 -6.33 13.74 -0.16
N VAL A 117 -5.74 14.94 -0.16
CA VAL A 117 -4.39 15.17 0.34
C VAL A 117 -4.50 15.64 1.78
N PHE A 118 -4.10 14.79 2.70
CA PHE A 118 -4.04 15.09 4.13
C PHE A 118 -2.69 15.73 4.47
N LEU A 119 -2.70 16.83 5.23
CA LEU A 119 -1.51 17.43 5.82
C LEU A 119 -1.52 17.11 7.31
N GLY A 120 -0.53 16.35 7.78
CA GLY A 120 -0.39 15.95 9.17
C GLY A 120 0.86 16.53 9.81
N GLU A 121 0.73 17.04 11.04
CA GLU A 121 1.86 17.32 11.90
C GLU A 121 2.39 16.03 12.52
N VAL A 122 3.68 15.78 12.38
CA VAL A 122 4.34 14.64 13.02
C VAL A 122 4.56 14.95 14.49
N ILE A 123 3.90 14.19 15.37
CA ILE A 123 3.96 14.40 16.82
C ILE A 123 4.86 13.40 17.53
N ASP A 124 5.15 12.27 16.89
CA ASP A 124 6.10 11.26 17.35
C ASP A 124 6.61 10.44 16.18
N GLY A 125 7.79 9.83 16.32
CA GLY A 125 8.38 8.94 15.32
C GLY A 125 9.62 8.25 15.86
N ASP A 126 9.89 7.04 15.33
CA ASP A 126 11.04 6.25 15.73
C ASP A 126 11.61 5.47 14.55
N VAL A 127 12.88 5.11 14.62
CA VAL A 127 13.57 4.24 13.67
C VAL A 127 13.60 2.83 14.22
N ILE A 128 12.78 1.93 13.65
CA ILE A 128 12.60 0.57 14.15
C ILE A 128 13.64 -0.39 13.57
N GLY A 129 14.12 -0.12 12.36
CA GLY A 129 15.06 -0.99 11.64
C GLY A 129 16.11 -0.19 10.87
N SER A 130 17.14 -0.89 10.37
CA SER A 130 18.26 -0.30 9.59
C SER A 130 18.24 -0.70 8.11
N ASP A 131 17.28 -1.52 7.69
CA ASP A 131 17.18 -1.99 6.31
C ASP A 131 16.76 -0.86 5.36
N PRO A 132 17.18 -0.89 4.09
CA PRO A 132 16.79 0.09 3.09
C PRO A 132 15.26 0.20 2.98
N ALA A 133 14.73 1.42 2.90
CA ALA A 133 13.32 1.66 2.68
C ALA A 133 12.90 1.12 1.30
N MET A 134 11.78 0.42 1.23
CA MET A 134 11.23 -0.11 -0.01
C MET A 134 10.75 1.04 -0.89
N THR A 135 11.35 1.15 -2.08
CA THR A 135 10.85 2.06 -3.11
C THR A 135 9.76 1.39 -3.94
N TYR A 136 8.89 2.19 -4.53
CA TYR A 136 7.87 1.68 -5.45
C TYR A 136 8.50 1.00 -6.69
N SER A 137 9.66 1.51 -7.14
CA SER A 137 10.45 0.88 -8.22
C SER A 137 10.97 -0.49 -7.83
N TYR A 138 11.47 -0.65 -6.60
CA TYR A 138 11.89 -1.95 -6.06
C TYR A 138 10.71 -2.93 -5.99
N TYR A 139 9.59 -2.49 -5.45
CA TYR A 139 8.36 -3.29 -5.38
C TYR A 139 7.94 -3.86 -6.75
N HIS A 140 7.97 -3.03 -7.80
CA HIS A 140 7.59 -3.49 -9.14
C HIS A 140 8.64 -4.36 -9.81
N LYS A 141 9.93 -4.04 -9.68
CA LYS A 141 11.01 -4.73 -10.40
C LYS A 141 11.46 -6.01 -9.72
N VAL A 142 11.55 -6.01 -8.39
CA VAL A 142 12.10 -7.11 -7.59
C VAL A 142 11.00 -7.97 -7.00
N VAL A 143 10.06 -7.37 -6.27
CA VAL A 143 8.93 -8.09 -5.67
C VAL A 143 7.89 -8.47 -6.74
N LYS A 144 7.93 -7.83 -7.94
CA LYS A 144 7.00 -8.05 -9.07
C LYS A 144 5.54 -7.83 -8.70
N GLY A 145 5.30 -6.92 -7.77
CA GLY A 145 3.96 -6.53 -7.35
C GLY A 145 3.25 -5.66 -8.39
N LYS A 146 1.92 -5.60 -8.31
CA LYS A 146 1.07 -4.74 -9.15
C LYS A 146 0.41 -3.65 -8.32
N SER A 147 0.15 -2.50 -8.96
CA SER A 147 -0.61 -1.41 -8.35
C SER A 147 -2.09 -1.75 -8.31
N PRO A 148 -2.79 -1.51 -7.19
CA PRO A 148 -4.25 -1.50 -7.18
C PRO A 148 -4.80 -0.43 -8.14
N LYS A 149 -5.97 -0.68 -8.76
CA LYS A 149 -6.60 0.24 -9.73
C LYS A 149 -6.86 1.65 -9.17
N ASN A 150 -7.02 1.75 -7.86
CA ASN A 150 -7.29 3.01 -7.15
C ASN A 150 -6.02 3.73 -6.67
N ALA A 151 -4.82 3.21 -6.97
CA ALA A 151 -3.58 3.90 -6.63
C ALA A 151 -3.35 5.10 -7.56
N PRO A 152 -2.82 6.25 -7.06
CA PRO A 152 -2.51 7.41 -7.90
C PRO A 152 -1.54 7.09 -9.03
N THR A 153 -0.72 6.08 -8.82
CA THR A 153 0.31 5.60 -9.76
C THR A 153 -0.16 4.44 -10.64
N TYR A 154 -1.47 4.06 -10.57
CA TYR A 154 -2.00 3.04 -11.45
C TYR A 154 -1.99 3.51 -12.89
N LEU A 155 -1.30 2.75 -13.74
CA LEU A 155 -1.37 2.88 -15.19
C LEU A 155 -1.99 1.59 -15.72
N PRO A 156 -3.01 1.66 -16.61
CA PRO A 156 -3.49 0.48 -17.32
C PRO A 156 -2.28 -0.16 -18.01
N GLN A 157 -1.94 -1.37 -17.64
CA GLN A 157 -0.86 -2.10 -18.30
C GLN A 157 -1.34 -2.49 -19.70
N GLU A 158 -0.61 -2.07 -20.73
CA GLU A 158 -0.55 -2.85 -21.94
C GLU A 158 0.05 -4.20 -21.53
N ASP A 159 -0.60 -5.30 -21.92
CA ASP A 159 -0.15 -6.66 -21.61
C ASP A 159 1.28 -6.83 -22.12
N GLU A 160 2.29 -6.66 -21.26
CA GLU A 160 3.64 -7.06 -21.60
C GLU A 160 3.64 -8.59 -21.74
N PRO A 161 4.09 -9.13 -22.88
CA PRO A 161 4.18 -10.56 -23.04
C PRO A 161 5.14 -11.11 -21.97
N ALA A 162 4.67 -12.06 -21.18
CA ALA A 162 5.47 -12.75 -20.19
C ALA A 162 6.69 -13.37 -20.86
N SER A 163 7.87 -12.82 -20.64
CA SER A 163 9.13 -13.42 -21.07
C SER A 163 9.43 -14.63 -20.18
N GLY A 164 9.01 -15.80 -20.63
CA GLY A 164 9.31 -17.07 -19.95
C GLY A 164 8.48 -18.21 -20.52
N SER A 165 9.14 -19.21 -21.10
CA SER A 165 8.57 -20.41 -21.70
C SER A 165 8.10 -21.42 -20.65
N GLY A 166 7.00 -21.14 -19.98
CA GLY A 166 6.31 -22.04 -19.05
C GLY A 166 4.96 -21.47 -18.68
N ALA A 167 3.93 -22.33 -18.57
CA ALA A 167 2.61 -21.92 -18.12
C ALA A 167 2.73 -21.40 -16.69
N LYS A 168 2.48 -20.10 -16.50
CA LYS A 168 2.52 -19.45 -15.19
C LYS A 168 1.12 -19.21 -14.67
N TRP A 169 0.96 -19.30 -13.36
CA TRP A 169 -0.28 -18.93 -12.70
C TRP A 169 -0.20 -17.49 -12.22
N VAL A 170 -1.22 -16.69 -12.48
CA VAL A 170 -1.29 -15.29 -12.04
C VAL A 170 -2.50 -15.09 -11.14
N CYS A 171 -2.27 -14.60 -9.95
CA CYS A 171 -3.36 -14.19 -9.06
C CYS A 171 -4.12 -13.01 -9.67
N SER A 172 -5.41 -13.18 -9.94
CA SER A 172 -6.26 -12.12 -10.54
C SER A 172 -6.51 -10.94 -9.59
N VAL A 173 -6.22 -11.09 -8.30
CA VAL A 173 -6.43 -10.06 -7.29
C VAL A 173 -5.20 -9.14 -7.17
N CYS A 174 -4.01 -9.71 -6.91
CA CYS A 174 -2.80 -8.92 -6.68
C CYS A 174 -1.77 -8.99 -7.82
N GLY A 175 -2.01 -9.84 -8.83
CA GLY A 175 -1.12 -9.99 -9.98
C GLY A 175 0.15 -10.79 -9.71
N TYR A 176 0.31 -11.39 -8.53
CA TYR A 176 1.45 -12.24 -8.23
C TYR A 176 1.56 -13.39 -9.23
N VAL A 177 2.77 -13.57 -9.78
CA VAL A 177 3.06 -14.62 -10.76
C VAL A 177 3.73 -15.79 -10.05
N TYR A 178 3.19 -16.99 -10.25
CA TYR A 178 3.66 -18.21 -9.61
C TYR A 178 3.98 -19.29 -10.65
N ASP A 179 5.09 -19.99 -10.46
CA ASP A 179 5.59 -21.01 -11.39
C ASP A 179 5.22 -22.45 -10.96
N GLY A 180 4.37 -22.64 -9.95
CA GLY A 180 4.00 -23.95 -9.42
C GLY A 180 2.51 -24.07 -9.10
N ASP A 181 2.13 -25.21 -8.55
CA ASP A 181 0.77 -25.43 -8.02
C ASP A 181 0.67 -24.82 -6.62
N THR A 182 -0.19 -23.81 -6.48
CA THR A 182 -0.49 -23.21 -5.19
C THR A 182 -1.98 -23.27 -4.91
N TYR A 183 -2.33 -23.41 -3.65
CA TYR A 183 -3.73 -23.37 -3.19
C TYR A 183 -4.11 -22.00 -2.63
N THR A 184 -3.13 -21.19 -2.27
CA THR A 184 -3.33 -19.86 -1.65
C THR A 184 -2.25 -18.91 -2.15
N CYS A 185 -2.64 -17.70 -2.52
CA CYS A 185 -1.69 -16.67 -2.93
C CYS A 185 -0.84 -16.23 -1.73
N PRO A 186 0.50 -16.29 -1.82
CA PRO A 186 1.37 -15.89 -0.71
C PRO A 186 1.32 -14.39 -0.42
N ILE A 187 0.81 -13.59 -1.35
CA ILE A 187 0.75 -12.12 -1.21
C ILE A 187 -0.59 -11.65 -0.64
N CYS A 188 -1.72 -12.08 -1.22
CA CYS A 188 -3.03 -11.57 -0.80
C CYS A 188 -3.90 -12.63 -0.12
N HIS A 189 -3.37 -13.84 0.11
CA HIS A 189 -4.02 -14.98 0.77
C HIS A 189 -5.33 -15.43 0.11
N GLN A 190 -5.56 -15.07 -1.17
CA GLN A 190 -6.72 -15.54 -1.93
C GLN A 190 -6.54 -16.98 -2.40
N GLY A 191 -7.64 -17.72 -2.42
CA GLY A 191 -7.65 -19.11 -2.79
C GLY A 191 -7.34 -19.39 -4.27
N LYS A 192 -7.19 -20.67 -4.62
CA LYS A 192 -6.86 -21.15 -5.97
C LYS A 192 -7.81 -20.64 -7.06
N ASP A 193 -9.07 -20.40 -6.73
CA ASP A 193 -10.11 -19.87 -7.64
C ASP A 193 -9.76 -18.47 -8.20
N LYS A 194 -8.84 -17.76 -7.57
CA LYS A 194 -8.35 -16.44 -8.02
C LYS A 194 -7.11 -16.51 -8.92
N PHE A 195 -6.62 -17.72 -9.22
CA PHE A 195 -5.50 -17.88 -10.15
C PHE A 195 -6.00 -18.17 -11.57
N ARG A 196 -5.39 -17.49 -12.53
CA ARG A 196 -5.56 -17.78 -13.96
C ARG A 196 -4.24 -18.24 -14.56
N LYS A 197 -4.28 -19.24 -15.43
CA LYS A 197 -3.12 -19.72 -16.16
C LYS A 197 -2.78 -18.73 -17.29
N THR A 198 -1.53 -18.27 -17.35
CA THR A 198 -1.03 -17.46 -18.46
C THR A 198 -0.15 -18.35 -19.32
N GLY A 199 -0.49 -18.50 -20.59
CA GLY A 199 0.32 -19.23 -21.55
C GLY A 199 -0.45 -20.33 -22.26
N ASN A 200 -0.42 -20.21 -23.52
CA ASN A 200 -0.63 -20.87 -24.77
C ASN A 200 -1.97 -20.57 -25.45
N SER A 201 -1.91 -19.61 -26.33
CA SER A 201 -2.51 -19.72 -27.66
C SER A 201 -1.38 -19.68 -28.66
#